data_49f060ad7f23eec688c54c6a2a13fce1
#
_entry.id   49f060ad7f23eec688c54c6a2a13fce1
#
_cell.length_a   1.000
_cell.length_b   1.000
_cell.length_c   1.000
_cell.angle_alpha   90.00
_cell.angle_beta   90.00
_cell.angle_gamma   90.00
#
_symmetry.space_group_name_H-M   'P 1'
#
loop_
_entity.id
_entity.type
_entity.pdbx_description
1 polymer ?
#
loop_
_entity_poly.entity_id
_entity_poly.type
_entity_poly.pdbx_seq_one_letter_code
_entity_poly.pdbx_strand_id
1 'polypeptide(L)'
;MTPKNYRFETLQVHAGQQPDPVTGSRALPIYQTTSYVFDSAEQGAARFALREEGNIYTRLSNPTTSVFEERMAALEGGTAAVAAASGMAAQYLAFSNLVEAGDNIVSTSFLYGGTFSQFKHTFARIGVEVRFAQGDDIRSIASLIDDRTKAVYLETIGNPEFNVPDFEPIVALAHKHGIAVVTDNTFGAGGFLCRPIEWGANVVTHSATKWIGGHGTSLGGVIVDGGNFDWGNGKYPMLSESSEGYHGFNFWKECGKTAFATRTRCEGLRDIGPCISPFNAFLLTQGLETLSLRVQRSVDNALAVAEWLEQHPKIEHVSYPGLKSSKYHALAKKYLRNGFGGVLTFRVKGSAKQASKIVDNLGLISHLANVGDAKTLLIHPASTTHAQLSEQELAASGVYPNLLRLSLGIEHIDDIKEDLNEALKHL
;
A
#
# COMPACT_ATOMS: atom_id res chain seq x y z
N MET A 1 -1.20 28.20 -12.57
CA MET A 1 -0.13 28.59 -11.62
C MET A 1 0.94 27.54 -11.68
N THR A 2 2.22 27.90 -11.81
CA THR A 2 3.34 26.96 -11.70
C THR A 2 3.21 26.23 -10.36
N PRO A 3 3.22 24.89 -10.29
CA PRO A 3 3.09 24.20 -9.02
C PRO A 3 4.24 24.63 -8.11
N LYS A 4 3.90 25.27 -6.99
CA LYS A 4 4.89 25.53 -5.93
C LYS A 4 5.29 24.17 -5.36
N ASN A 5 6.59 23.96 -5.19
CA ASN A 5 7.13 22.73 -4.61
C ASN A 5 6.85 22.74 -3.08
N TYR A 6 5.62 22.45 -2.69
CA TYR A 6 5.22 22.40 -1.29
C TYR A 6 5.80 21.18 -0.59
N ARG A 7 6.00 21.28 0.72
CA ARG A 7 6.41 20.16 1.58
C ARG A 7 5.25 19.25 1.88
N PHE A 8 5.55 18.05 2.40
CA PHE A 8 4.59 16.99 2.65
C PHE A 8 3.39 17.47 3.45
N GLU A 9 3.61 18.18 4.56
CA GLU A 9 2.56 18.67 5.47
C GLU A 9 1.62 19.68 4.80
N THR A 10 2.09 20.43 3.83
CA THR A 10 1.26 21.31 3.03
C THR A 10 0.52 20.55 1.94
N LEU A 11 1.17 19.59 1.28
CA LEU A 11 0.56 18.76 0.26
C LEU A 11 -0.59 17.92 0.83
N GLN A 12 -0.43 17.34 2.02
CA GLN A 12 -1.45 16.49 2.64
C GLN A 12 -2.76 17.22 2.93
N VAL A 13 -2.74 18.55 3.04
CA VAL A 13 -3.95 19.39 3.31
C VAL A 13 -4.47 20.10 2.06
N HIS A 14 -3.63 20.34 1.05
CA HIS A 14 -3.96 21.22 -0.07
C HIS A 14 -3.92 20.57 -1.45
N ALA A 15 -3.12 19.52 -1.65
CA ALA A 15 -2.97 18.93 -2.99
C ALA A 15 -4.31 18.41 -3.52
N GLY A 16 -4.59 18.68 -4.80
CA GLY A 16 -5.79 18.26 -5.50
C GLY A 16 -7.08 18.99 -5.10
N GLN A 17 -7.05 19.88 -4.11
CA GLN A 17 -8.28 20.55 -3.66
C GLN A 17 -8.25 22.07 -3.90
N GLN A 18 -9.30 22.56 -4.52
CA GLN A 18 -9.65 23.98 -4.62
C GLN A 18 -10.97 24.23 -3.92
N PRO A 19 -11.26 25.46 -3.46
CA PRO A 19 -12.62 25.81 -3.04
C PRO A 19 -13.61 25.50 -4.16
N ASP A 20 -14.79 24.96 -3.80
CA ASP A 20 -15.82 24.61 -4.78
C ASP A 20 -16.17 25.83 -5.64
N PRO A 21 -16.09 25.78 -6.98
CA PRO A 21 -16.24 26.96 -7.83
C PRO A 21 -17.68 27.50 -7.88
N VAL A 22 -18.67 26.68 -7.50
CA VAL A 22 -20.09 27.07 -7.53
C VAL A 22 -20.53 27.67 -6.20
N THR A 23 -20.16 27.04 -5.10
CA THR A 23 -20.65 27.42 -3.75
C THR A 23 -19.62 28.17 -2.92
N GLY A 24 -18.35 28.13 -3.32
CA GLY A 24 -17.24 28.66 -2.51
C GLY A 24 -16.91 27.81 -1.29
N SER A 25 -17.46 26.58 -1.18
CA SER A 25 -17.17 25.68 -0.06
C SER A 25 -15.68 25.42 0.06
N ARG A 26 -15.12 25.65 1.27
CA ARG A 26 -13.72 25.36 1.56
C ARG A 26 -13.52 23.86 1.83
N ALA A 27 -14.46 23.21 2.49
CA ALA A 27 -14.44 21.77 2.68
C ALA A 27 -14.74 21.05 1.37
N LEU A 28 -14.17 19.85 1.20
CA LEU A 28 -14.43 19.03 0.02
C LEU A 28 -15.91 18.61 -0.03
N PRO A 29 -16.69 18.95 -1.07
CA PRO A 29 -18.04 18.43 -1.22
C PRO A 29 -18.08 16.94 -1.51
N ILE A 30 -19.13 16.25 -1.05
CA ILE A 30 -19.36 14.83 -1.37
C ILE A 30 -20.34 14.76 -2.55
N TYR A 31 -19.83 14.42 -3.72
CA TYR A 31 -20.65 14.22 -4.92
C TYR A 31 -21.19 12.79 -4.97
N GLN A 32 -22.23 12.53 -4.19
CA GLN A 32 -22.88 11.21 -4.10
C GLN A 32 -23.85 11.01 -5.27
N THR A 33 -23.32 10.76 -6.46
CA THR A 33 -24.06 10.52 -7.70
C THR A 33 -23.45 9.37 -8.49
N THR A 34 -24.26 8.72 -9.33
CA THR A 34 -23.78 7.65 -10.23
C THR A 34 -23.29 8.20 -11.55
N SER A 35 -23.91 9.24 -12.10
CA SER A 35 -23.74 9.72 -13.48
C SER A 35 -23.83 11.23 -13.57
N TYR A 36 -23.36 11.75 -14.69
CA TYR A 36 -23.29 13.18 -14.98
C TYR A 36 -23.93 13.45 -16.33
N VAL A 37 -24.59 14.61 -16.47
CA VAL A 37 -25.20 15.05 -17.72
C VAL A 37 -24.13 15.57 -18.68
N PHE A 38 -24.40 15.45 -19.98
CA PHE A 38 -23.63 16.07 -21.05
C PHE A 38 -24.39 17.26 -21.61
N ASP A 39 -23.65 18.28 -22.03
CA ASP A 39 -24.25 19.46 -22.69
C ASP A 39 -24.72 19.14 -24.11
N SER A 40 -24.13 18.12 -24.75
CA SER A 40 -24.49 17.65 -26.09
C SER A 40 -24.10 16.19 -26.32
N ALA A 41 -24.66 15.56 -27.34
CA ALA A 41 -24.25 14.22 -27.80
C ALA A 41 -22.80 14.19 -28.25
N GLU A 42 -22.31 15.28 -28.84
CA GLU A 42 -20.91 15.42 -29.27
C GLU A 42 -19.95 15.43 -28.08
N GLN A 43 -20.28 16.18 -27.01
CA GLN A 43 -19.50 16.20 -25.77
C GLN A 43 -19.46 14.81 -25.12
N GLY A 44 -20.61 14.13 -25.06
CA GLY A 44 -20.67 12.76 -24.55
C GLY A 44 -19.72 11.83 -25.35
N ALA A 45 -19.79 11.88 -26.68
CA ALA A 45 -18.90 11.09 -27.54
C ALA A 45 -17.42 11.45 -27.38
N ALA A 46 -17.08 12.73 -27.18
CA ALA A 46 -15.71 13.18 -26.95
C ALA A 46 -15.14 12.65 -25.64
N ARG A 47 -15.92 12.68 -24.55
CA ARG A 47 -15.49 12.15 -23.23
C ARG A 47 -15.30 10.63 -23.24
N PHE A 48 -16.21 9.89 -23.88
CA PHE A 48 -16.04 8.44 -24.03
C PHE A 48 -14.82 8.06 -24.89
N ALA A 49 -14.47 8.90 -25.85
CA ALA A 49 -13.29 8.72 -26.69
C ALA A 49 -11.98 9.29 -26.09
N LEU A 50 -11.98 9.73 -24.84
CA LEU A 50 -10.83 10.37 -24.14
C LEU A 50 -10.28 11.62 -24.87
N ARG A 51 -11.12 12.33 -25.65
CA ARG A 51 -10.77 13.58 -26.35
C ARG A 51 -11.12 14.83 -25.56
N GLU A 52 -11.97 14.71 -24.55
CA GLU A 52 -12.35 15.76 -23.61
C GLU A 52 -12.33 15.21 -22.19
N GLU A 53 -11.72 15.95 -21.28
CA GLU A 53 -11.74 15.63 -19.87
C GLU A 53 -13.12 15.92 -19.26
N GLY A 54 -13.52 15.13 -18.26
CA GLY A 54 -14.76 15.35 -17.54
C GLY A 54 -15.34 14.11 -16.89
N ASN A 55 -16.38 14.32 -16.09
CA ASN A 55 -17.06 13.24 -15.42
C ASN A 55 -18.10 12.60 -16.33
N ILE A 56 -18.16 11.27 -16.33
CA ILE A 56 -19.13 10.47 -17.08
C ILE A 56 -19.97 9.65 -16.09
N TYR A 57 -19.30 8.86 -15.28
CA TYR A 57 -19.90 7.92 -14.36
C TYR A 57 -18.96 7.72 -13.16
N THR A 58 -19.50 7.70 -11.95
CA THR A 58 -18.71 7.70 -10.69
C THR A 58 -17.73 6.52 -10.59
N ARG A 59 -18.01 5.38 -11.22
CA ARG A 59 -17.05 4.27 -11.30
C ARG A 59 -15.73 4.67 -12.01
N LEU A 60 -15.78 5.57 -12.99
CA LEU A 60 -14.62 6.05 -13.74
C LEU A 60 -13.98 7.27 -13.09
N SER A 61 -14.81 8.27 -12.77
CA SER A 61 -14.36 9.53 -12.20
C SER A 61 -15.46 10.17 -11.36
N ASN A 62 -15.05 10.84 -10.28
CA ASN A 62 -15.95 11.57 -9.39
C ASN A 62 -15.15 12.70 -8.75
N PRO A 63 -15.67 13.95 -8.67
CA PRO A 63 -14.92 15.09 -8.15
C PRO A 63 -14.37 14.89 -6.73
N THR A 64 -15.12 14.21 -5.85
CA THR A 64 -14.64 13.87 -4.49
C THR A 64 -13.47 12.87 -4.54
N THR A 65 -13.59 11.84 -5.37
CA THR A 65 -12.56 10.81 -5.53
C THR A 65 -11.30 11.38 -6.18
N SER A 66 -11.44 12.30 -7.15
CA SER A 66 -10.32 12.94 -7.84
C SER A 66 -9.42 13.70 -6.88
N VAL A 67 -9.98 14.39 -5.88
CA VAL A 67 -9.17 15.07 -4.85
C VAL A 67 -8.31 14.09 -4.06
N PHE A 68 -8.88 12.94 -3.69
CA PHE A 68 -8.12 11.87 -3.01
C PHE A 68 -6.99 11.34 -3.90
N GLU A 69 -7.26 11.07 -5.17
CA GLU A 69 -6.30 10.56 -6.14
C GLU A 69 -5.16 11.56 -6.39
N GLU A 70 -5.47 12.82 -6.68
CA GLU A 70 -4.47 13.88 -6.91
C GLU A 70 -3.59 14.12 -5.68
N ARG A 71 -4.20 14.06 -4.48
CA ARG A 71 -3.46 14.22 -3.22
C ARG A 71 -2.51 13.06 -3.01
N MET A 72 -2.94 11.84 -3.25
CA MET A 72 -2.07 10.67 -3.14
C MET A 72 -0.94 10.68 -4.16
N ALA A 73 -1.21 11.05 -5.41
CA ALA A 73 -0.17 11.22 -6.42
C ALA A 73 0.89 12.25 -5.96
N ALA A 74 0.46 13.40 -5.44
CA ALA A 74 1.37 14.44 -4.94
C ALA A 74 2.19 13.98 -3.72
N LEU A 75 1.58 13.25 -2.78
CA LEU A 75 2.25 12.77 -1.57
C LEU A 75 3.28 11.68 -1.88
N GLU A 76 3.02 10.79 -2.81
CA GLU A 76 3.95 9.74 -3.25
C GLU A 76 5.00 10.25 -4.26
N GLY A 77 4.78 11.42 -4.86
CA GLY A 77 5.64 11.96 -5.92
C GLY A 77 5.40 11.33 -7.29
N GLY A 78 4.20 10.78 -7.51
CA GLY A 78 3.75 10.23 -8.78
C GLY A 78 3.12 11.26 -9.70
N THR A 79 2.77 10.84 -10.91
CA THR A 79 2.13 11.67 -11.96
C THR A 79 0.61 11.60 -11.93
N ALA A 80 0.06 10.47 -11.54
CA ALA A 80 -1.38 10.24 -11.45
C ALA A 80 -1.69 9.12 -10.44
N ALA A 81 -2.95 9.05 -9.99
CA ALA A 81 -3.41 7.95 -9.16
C ALA A 81 -4.82 7.48 -9.54
N VAL A 82 -5.13 6.24 -9.16
CA VAL A 82 -6.45 5.62 -9.34
C VAL A 82 -6.88 4.99 -8.02
N ALA A 83 -8.00 5.46 -7.49
CA ALA A 83 -8.58 4.91 -6.27
C ALA A 83 -9.39 3.63 -6.55
N ALA A 84 -9.36 2.70 -5.60
CA ALA A 84 -10.08 1.44 -5.67
C ALA A 84 -10.77 1.12 -4.34
N ALA A 85 -11.68 0.16 -4.34
CA ALA A 85 -12.49 -0.22 -3.18
C ALA A 85 -11.67 -0.79 -1.99
N SER A 86 -10.47 -1.29 -2.25
CA SER A 86 -9.57 -1.84 -1.23
C SER A 86 -8.12 -1.91 -1.73
N GLY A 87 -7.16 -2.12 -0.83
CA GLY A 87 -5.76 -2.37 -1.19
C GLY A 87 -5.61 -3.61 -2.07
N MET A 88 -6.34 -4.69 -1.80
CA MET A 88 -6.31 -5.90 -2.62
C MET A 88 -6.87 -5.67 -4.03
N ALA A 89 -7.88 -4.80 -4.16
CA ALA A 89 -8.40 -4.39 -5.46
C ALA A 89 -7.38 -3.52 -6.22
N ALA A 90 -6.73 -2.58 -5.53
CA ALA A 90 -5.68 -1.75 -6.12
C ALA A 90 -4.52 -2.62 -6.64
N GLN A 91 -4.05 -3.59 -5.82
CA GLN A 91 -3.01 -4.52 -6.23
C GLN A 91 -3.44 -5.37 -7.45
N TYR A 92 -4.65 -5.92 -7.43
CA TYR A 92 -5.16 -6.70 -8.56
C TYR A 92 -5.22 -5.86 -9.84
N LEU A 93 -5.77 -4.65 -9.78
CA LEU A 93 -5.83 -3.73 -10.92
C LEU A 93 -4.44 -3.35 -11.44
N ALA A 94 -3.49 -3.09 -10.54
CA ALA A 94 -2.13 -2.75 -10.94
C ALA A 94 -1.48 -3.88 -11.75
N PHE A 95 -1.60 -5.13 -11.29
CA PHE A 95 -1.01 -6.26 -12.00
C PHE A 95 -1.79 -6.67 -13.24
N SER A 96 -3.14 -6.68 -13.21
CA SER A 96 -3.94 -6.97 -14.42
C SER A 96 -3.69 -5.96 -15.54
N ASN A 97 -3.07 -4.82 -15.24
CA ASN A 97 -2.62 -3.84 -16.22
C ASN A 97 -1.22 -4.15 -16.81
N LEU A 98 -0.52 -5.15 -16.29
CA LEU A 98 0.85 -5.50 -16.67
C LEU A 98 0.99 -6.91 -17.23
N VAL A 99 0.14 -7.86 -16.81
CA VAL A 99 0.30 -9.29 -17.08
C VAL A 99 -0.90 -9.87 -17.82
N GLU A 100 -0.62 -10.84 -18.67
CA GLU A 100 -1.60 -11.70 -19.35
C GLU A 100 -1.34 -13.17 -19.01
N ALA A 101 -2.25 -14.06 -19.41
CA ALA A 101 -2.05 -15.50 -19.25
C ALA A 101 -0.74 -15.96 -19.90
N GLY A 102 0.10 -16.67 -19.16
CA GLY A 102 1.42 -17.12 -19.58
C GLY A 102 2.58 -16.21 -19.12
N ASP A 103 2.30 -15.01 -18.65
CA ASP A 103 3.29 -14.13 -18.03
C ASP A 103 3.61 -14.53 -16.57
N ASN A 104 4.67 -13.96 -16.03
CA ASN A 104 4.99 -14.14 -14.63
C ASN A 104 5.39 -12.83 -13.90
N ILE A 105 5.27 -12.90 -12.57
CA ILE A 105 5.67 -11.87 -11.62
C ILE A 105 6.73 -12.48 -10.70
N VAL A 106 7.81 -11.76 -10.42
CA VAL A 106 8.78 -12.14 -9.37
C VAL A 106 8.48 -11.31 -8.12
N SER A 107 8.34 -11.96 -6.99
CA SER A 107 7.99 -11.33 -5.71
C SER A 107 8.97 -11.70 -4.62
N THR A 108 9.22 -10.80 -3.67
CA THR A 108 9.79 -11.18 -2.36
C THR A 108 8.82 -12.13 -1.64
N SER A 109 9.28 -12.81 -0.58
CA SER A 109 8.41 -13.75 0.16
C SER A 109 7.91 -13.22 1.51
N PHE A 110 8.47 -12.13 2.02
CA PHE A 110 8.01 -11.49 3.25
C PHE A 110 6.84 -10.55 2.95
N LEU A 111 5.65 -11.11 2.87
CA LEU A 111 4.46 -10.44 2.34
C LEU A 111 3.30 -10.46 3.34
N TYR A 112 2.42 -9.51 3.18
CA TYR A 112 1.09 -9.60 3.75
C TYR A 112 0.39 -10.89 3.29
N GLY A 113 -0.24 -11.61 4.22
CA GLY A 113 -0.88 -12.91 3.92
C GLY A 113 -1.93 -12.85 2.81
N GLY A 114 -2.67 -11.73 2.69
CA GLY A 114 -3.62 -11.52 1.60
C GLY A 114 -2.93 -11.38 0.23
N THR A 115 -1.78 -10.71 0.16
CA THR A 115 -0.95 -10.61 -1.04
C THR A 115 -0.45 -11.98 -1.47
N PHE A 116 0.12 -12.74 -0.53
CA PHE A 116 0.57 -14.11 -0.80
C PHE A 116 -0.57 -14.99 -1.36
N SER A 117 -1.74 -14.94 -0.74
CA SER A 117 -2.92 -15.70 -1.19
C SER A 117 -3.39 -15.26 -2.59
N GLN A 118 -3.45 -13.95 -2.85
CA GLN A 118 -3.83 -13.43 -4.17
C GLN A 118 -2.85 -13.88 -5.25
N PHE A 119 -1.55 -13.80 -4.98
CA PHE A 119 -0.51 -14.22 -5.90
C PHE A 119 -0.52 -15.73 -6.15
N LYS A 120 -0.56 -16.53 -5.10
CA LYS A 120 -0.50 -17.98 -5.18
C LYS A 120 -1.75 -18.61 -5.81
N HIS A 121 -2.93 -18.04 -5.56
CA HIS A 121 -4.19 -18.68 -5.93
C HIS A 121 -4.98 -17.90 -6.99
N THR A 122 -5.14 -16.58 -6.82
CA THR A 122 -6.00 -15.80 -7.72
C THR A 122 -5.33 -15.59 -9.08
N PHE A 123 -4.07 -15.19 -9.09
CA PHE A 123 -3.32 -15.01 -10.34
C PHE A 123 -3.07 -16.33 -11.07
N ALA A 124 -2.81 -17.41 -10.36
CA ALA A 124 -2.67 -18.73 -10.96
C ALA A 124 -3.93 -19.18 -11.73
N ARG A 125 -5.14 -18.83 -11.24
CA ARG A 125 -6.41 -19.14 -11.92
C ARG A 125 -6.59 -18.42 -13.26
N ILE A 126 -5.95 -17.29 -13.43
CA ILE A 126 -5.98 -16.53 -14.70
C ILE A 126 -4.73 -16.78 -15.56
N GLY A 127 -3.96 -17.82 -15.23
CA GLY A 127 -2.81 -18.25 -16.01
C GLY A 127 -1.54 -17.45 -15.79
N VAL A 128 -1.46 -16.63 -14.74
CA VAL A 128 -0.26 -15.86 -14.37
C VAL A 128 0.49 -16.58 -13.26
N GLU A 129 1.77 -16.86 -13.50
CA GLU A 129 2.67 -17.45 -12.50
C GLU A 129 3.24 -16.36 -11.57
N VAL A 130 3.27 -16.61 -10.26
CA VAL A 130 4.03 -15.75 -9.34
C VAL A 130 5.14 -16.57 -8.69
N ARG A 131 6.37 -16.12 -8.85
CA ARG A 131 7.60 -16.74 -8.36
C ARG A 131 8.10 -16.00 -7.14
N PHE A 132 8.20 -16.71 -6.02
CA PHE A 132 8.64 -16.14 -4.75
C PHE A 132 10.14 -16.36 -4.54
N ALA A 133 10.87 -15.26 -4.34
CA ALA A 133 12.28 -15.28 -3.98
C ALA A 133 12.47 -15.74 -2.53
N GLN A 134 13.71 -16.09 -2.16
CA GLN A 134 14.07 -16.33 -0.77
C GLN A 134 14.20 -15.00 -0.01
N GLY A 135 13.17 -14.61 0.72
CA GLY A 135 13.10 -13.33 1.39
C GLY A 135 13.15 -12.18 0.38
N ASP A 136 14.12 -11.31 0.58
CA ASP A 136 14.45 -10.14 -0.27
C ASP A 136 15.85 -10.27 -0.91
N ASP A 137 16.41 -11.52 -1.00
CA ASP A 137 17.73 -11.76 -1.60
C ASP A 137 17.71 -11.47 -3.11
N ILE A 138 18.47 -10.48 -3.52
CA ILE A 138 18.60 -10.07 -4.92
C ILE A 138 19.08 -11.19 -5.87
N ARG A 139 19.92 -12.10 -5.41
CA ARG A 139 20.40 -13.24 -6.22
C ARG A 139 19.26 -14.23 -6.48
N SER A 140 18.41 -14.43 -5.47
CA SER A 140 17.19 -15.22 -5.64
C SER A 140 16.22 -14.55 -6.60
N ILE A 141 16.00 -13.23 -6.47
CA ILE A 141 15.17 -12.45 -7.41
C ILE A 141 15.72 -12.60 -8.84
N ALA A 142 17.03 -12.40 -9.03
CA ALA A 142 17.67 -12.48 -10.35
C ALA A 142 17.50 -13.85 -11.02
N SER A 143 17.57 -14.94 -10.23
CA SER A 143 17.45 -16.31 -10.76
C SER A 143 16.03 -16.68 -11.22
N LEU A 144 15.01 -15.90 -10.83
CA LEU A 144 13.60 -16.13 -11.15
C LEU A 144 13.12 -15.30 -12.35
N ILE A 145 13.89 -14.32 -12.79
CA ILE A 145 13.55 -13.47 -13.93
C ILE A 145 13.79 -14.24 -15.25
N ASP A 146 12.80 -14.18 -16.13
CA ASP A 146 12.89 -14.66 -17.53
C ASP A 146 12.21 -13.70 -18.51
N ASP A 147 12.11 -14.08 -19.78
CA ASP A 147 11.55 -13.23 -20.85
C ASP A 147 10.06 -12.91 -20.65
N ARG A 148 9.33 -13.74 -19.90
CA ARG A 148 7.91 -13.56 -19.58
C ARG A 148 7.68 -12.77 -18.29
N THR A 149 8.74 -12.41 -17.59
CA THR A 149 8.60 -11.61 -16.36
C THR A 149 8.20 -10.18 -16.71
N LYS A 150 7.11 -9.72 -16.11
CA LYS A 150 6.53 -8.37 -16.32
C LYS A 150 6.68 -7.45 -15.14
N ALA A 151 6.82 -7.98 -13.93
CA ALA A 151 6.97 -7.16 -12.75
C ALA A 151 7.86 -7.81 -11.70
N VAL A 152 8.56 -6.96 -10.92
CA VAL A 152 9.12 -7.30 -9.62
C VAL A 152 8.27 -6.62 -8.56
N TYR A 153 7.81 -7.39 -7.56
CA TYR A 153 6.97 -6.89 -6.47
C TYR A 153 7.71 -6.86 -5.14
N LEU A 154 7.54 -5.74 -4.43
CA LEU A 154 8.12 -5.47 -3.11
C LEU A 154 7.06 -4.90 -2.16
N GLU A 155 7.22 -5.12 -0.85
CA GLU A 155 6.59 -4.30 0.19
C GLU A 155 7.66 -3.38 0.81
N THR A 156 7.34 -2.11 1.04
CA THR A 156 8.29 -1.14 1.62
C THR A 156 8.82 -1.58 2.97
N ILE A 157 7.94 -2.09 3.80
CA ILE A 157 8.24 -2.79 5.06
C ILE A 157 7.40 -4.05 5.04
N GLY A 158 8.05 -5.19 5.01
CA GLY A 158 7.37 -6.49 4.93
C GLY A 158 6.65 -6.85 6.23
N ASN A 159 5.71 -7.76 6.15
CA ASN A 159 4.90 -8.21 7.28
C ASN A 159 4.81 -9.75 7.26
N PRO A 160 5.24 -10.45 8.32
CA PRO A 160 5.44 -9.97 9.70
C PRO A 160 6.90 -9.71 10.11
N GLU A 161 7.89 -9.93 9.25
CA GLU A 161 9.32 -9.83 9.58
C GLU A 161 9.82 -8.38 9.73
N PHE A 162 9.08 -7.40 9.22
CA PHE A 162 9.48 -5.98 9.18
C PHE A 162 10.83 -5.77 8.51
N ASN A 163 11.13 -6.59 7.49
CA ASN A 163 12.26 -6.39 6.60
C ASN A 163 12.09 -5.10 5.78
N VAL A 164 13.20 -4.51 5.43
CA VAL A 164 13.25 -3.37 4.49
C VAL A 164 14.12 -3.82 3.31
N PRO A 165 13.54 -3.98 2.10
CA PRO A 165 14.32 -4.42 0.94
C PRO A 165 15.33 -3.34 0.52
N ASP A 166 16.45 -3.76 -0.08
CA ASP A 166 17.39 -2.83 -0.69
C ASP A 166 16.86 -2.43 -2.08
N PHE A 167 16.15 -1.31 -2.15
CA PHE A 167 15.44 -0.86 -3.35
C PHE A 167 16.38 -0.66 -4.55
N GLU A 168 17.47 0.07 -4.37
CA GLU A 168 18.32 0.48 -5.50
C GLU A 168 18.85 -0.69 -6.33
N PRO A 169 19.47 -1.74 -5.76
CA PRO A 169 19.96 -2.85 -6.55
C PRO A 169 18.82 -3.70 -7.16
N ILE A 170 17.67 -3.84 -6.47
CA ILE A 170 16.53 -4.60 -6.98
C ILE A 170 15.89 -3.85 -8.16
N VAL A 171 15.71 -2.53 -8.04
CA VAL A 171 15.19 -1.67 -9.11
C VAL A 171 16.13 -1.68 -10.31
N ALA A 172 17.45 -1.52 -10.07
CA ALA A 172 18.45 -1.56 -11.14
C ALA A 172 18.43 -2.90 -11.89
N LEU A 173 18.26 -4.01 -11.17
CA LEU A 173 18.14 -5.34 -11.75
C LEU A 173 16.87 -5.44 -12.63
N ALA A 174 15.71 -5.05 -12.12
CA ALA A 174 14.46 -5.08 -12.85
C ALA A 174 14.52 -4.22 -14.13
N HIS A 175 14.98 -2.99 -14.00
CA HIS A 175 15.10 -2.05 -15.14
C HIS A 175 16.10 -2.52 -16.19
N LYS A 176 17.19 -3.20 -15.80
CA LYS A 176 18.13 -3.83 -16.76
C LYS A 176 17.44 -4.85 -17.67
N HIS A 177 16.40 -5.50 -17.17
CA HIS A 177 15.59 -6.46 -17.93
C HIS A 177 14.34 -5.81 -18.59
N GLY A 178 14.18 -4.48 -18.47
CA GLY A 178 12.99 -3.76 -18.96
C GLY A 178 11.72 -4.10 -18.19
N ILE A 179 11.83 -4.49 -16.92
CA ILE A 179 10.73 -4.95 -16.07
C ILE A 179 10.36 -3.86 -15.07
N ALA A 180 9.05 -3.61 -14.91
CA ALA A 180 8.53 -2.65 -13.95
C ALA A 180 8.65 -3.13 -12.50
N VAL A 181 8.88 -2.20 -11.57
CA VAL A 181 8.84 -2.46 -10.12
C VAL A 181 7.53 -1.91 -9.55
N VAL A 182 6.76 -2.79 -8.94
CA VAL A 182 5.52 -2.47 -8.21
C VAL A 182 5.77 -2.61 -6.72
N THR A 183 5.47 -1.58 -5.96
CA THR A 183 5.71 -1.59 -4.51
C THR A 183 4.42 -1.33 -3.74
N ASP A 184 4.07 -2.23 -2.83
CA ASP A 184 3.07 -1.90 -1.82
C ASP A 184 3.71 -1.03 -0.74
N ASN A 185 3.25 0.22 -0.68
CA ASN A 185 3.73 1.23 0.26
C ASN A 185 2.75 1.47 1.42
N THR A 186 1.91 0.50 1.72
CA THR A 186 0.94 0.62 2.82
C THR A 186 1.65 0.98 4.13
N PHE A 187 2.77 0.32 4.45
CA PHE A 187 3.57 0.63 5.64
C PHE A 187 4.44 1.89 5.51
N GLY A 188 4.61 2.41 4.29
CA GLY A 188 5.22 3.73 4.06
C GLY A 188 4.28 4.91 4.34
N ALA A 189 3.02 4.61 4.76
CA ALA A 189 2.05 5.57 5.25
C ALA A 189 1.84 6.76 4.30
N GLY A 190 1.40 6.47 3.05
CA GLY A 190 1.05 7.50 2.07
C GLY A 190 2.22 8.39 1.66
N GLY A 191 3.45 7.85 1.65
CA GLY A 191 4.66 8.60 1.29
C GLY A 191 5.31 9.36 2.46
N PHE A 192 4.74 9.30 3.67
CA PHE A 192 5.32 10.00 4.83
C PHE A 192 6.61 9.34 5.33
N LEU A 193 6.64 8.01 5.41
CA LEU A 193 7.82 7.26 5.84
C LEU A 193 8.73 6.87 4.68
N CYS A 194 8.18 6.56 3.51
CA CYS A 194 8.93 6.19 2.33
C CYS A 194 8.17 6.59 1.08
N ARG A 195 8.88 7.04 0.06
CA ARG A 195 8.38 7.25 -1.30
C ARG A 195 9.14 6.33 -2.25
N PRO A 196 8.66 5.13 -2.53
CA PRO A 196 9.36 4.16 -3.38
C PRO A 196 9.67 4.69 -4.79
N ILE A 197 8.86 5.62 -5.31
CA ILE A 197 9.10 6.28 -6.62
C ILE A 197 10.45 7.01 -6.64
N GLU A 198 10.86 7.63 -5.54
CA GLU A 198 12.17 8.30 -5.43
C GLU A 198 13.34 7.31 -5.52
N TRP A 199 13.08 6.02 -5.25
CA TRP A 199 14.03 4.93 -5.34
C TRP A 199 13.87 4.08 -6.61
N GLY A 200 13.06 4.58 -7.57
CA GLY A 200 12.86 4.01 -8.88
C GLY A 200 11.73 3.01 -9.03
N ALA A 201 10.88 2.81 -8.02
CA ALA A 201 9.63 2.09 -8.21
C ALA A 201 8.76 2.80 -9.25
N ASN A 202 8.06 2.02 -10.06
CA ASN A 202 7.30 2.55 -11.20
C ASN A 202 5.80 2.67 -10.88
N VAL A 203 5.30 1.76 -10.07
CA VAL A 203 3.91 1.76 -9.60
C VAL A 203 3.92 1.53 -8.08
N VAL A 204 3.13 2.32 -7.37
CA VAL A 204 2.96 2.18 -5.92
C VAL A 204 1.51 1.85 -5.62
N THR A 205 1.27 0.87 -4.76
CA THR A 205 -0.07 0.52 -4.28
C THR A 205 -0.18 0.78 -2.78
N HIS A 206 -1.40 1.06 -2.33
CA HIS A 206 -1.72 1.19 -0.91
C HIS A 206 -3.03 0.53 -0.54
N SER A 207 -3.08 -0.07 0.62
CA SER A 207 -4.33 -0.18 1.37
C SER A 207 -4.58 1.15 2.11
N ALA A 208 -5.39 2.02 1.51
CA ALA A 208 -5.77 3.29 2.12
C ALA A 208 -6.57 3.12 3.42
N THR A 209 -7.12 1.92 3.63
CA THR A 209 -7.78 1.45 4.85
C THR A 209 -6.93 1.64 6.11
N LYS A 210 -5.59 1.62 5.98
CA LYS A 210 -4.61 1.62 7.07
C LYS A 210 -4.28 3.05 7.50
N TRP A 211 -3.02 3.44 7.51
CA TRP A 211 -2.58 4.78 7.97
C TRP A 211 -3.24 5.95 7.26
N ILE A 212 -3.58 5.80 5.96
CA ILE A 212 -4.23 6.87 5.19
C ILE A 212 -5.58 7.21 5.83
N GLY A 213 -6.47 6.24 6.01
CA GLY A 213 -7.70 6.43 6.75
C GLY A 213 -7.47 6.68 8.25
N GLY A 214 -6.68 5.81 8.87
CA GLY A 214 -6.17 5.95 10.23
C GLY A 214 -7.19 5.84 11.38
N HIS A 215 -8.45 5.52 11.09
CA HIS A 215 -9.55 5.52 12.08
C HIS A 215 -10.36 4.23 12.07
N GLY A 216 -10.02 3.26 11.22
CA GLY A 216 -10.75 1.99 11.11
C GLY A 216 -12.18 2.12 10.55
N THR A 217 -12.50 3.24 9.89
CA THR A 217 -13.88 3.57 9.46
C THR A 217 -14.17 3.20 8.02
N SER A 218 -13.16 3.20 7.13
CA SER A 218 -13.37 3.08 5.69
C SER A 218 -12.38 2.16 5.03
N LEU A 219 -12.87 1.34 4.12
CA LEU A 219 -12.03 0.58 3.19
C LEU A 219 -11.69 1.44 1.98
N GLY A 220 -10.47 1.29 1.49
CA GLY A 220 -10.04 1.88 0.24
C GLY A 220 -8.67 1.38 -0.17
N GLY A 221 -8.36 1.57 -1.43
CA GLY A 221 -7.06 1.34 -2.02
C GLY A 221 -6.70 2.46 -2.98
N VAL A 222 -5.44 2.58 -3.33
CA VAL A 222 -4.99 3.51 -4.35
C VAL A 222 -3.77 2.96 -5.07
N ILE A 223 -3.70 3.21 -6.36
CA ILE A 223 -2.58 2.92 -7.25
C ILE A 223 -2.00 4.26 -7.65
N VAL A 224 -0.70 4.45 -7.50
CA VAL A 224 0.00 5.67 -7.92
C VAL A 224 0.95 5.29 -9.06
N ASP A 225 0.79 5.96 -10.20
CA ASP A 225 1.67 5.86 -11.36
C ASP A 225 2.86 6.81 -11.17
N GLY A 226 4.07 6.26 -11.16
CA GLY A 226 5.31 7.03 -11.04
C GLY A 226 5.60 7.91 -12.25
N GLY A 227 5.08 7.57 -13.44
CA GLY A 227 5.37 8.26 -14.69
C GLY A 227 6.85 8.22 -15.11
N ASN A 228 7.59 7.25 -14.57
CA ASN A 228 9.05 7.12 -14.68
C ASN A 228 9.49 5.84 -15.41
N PHE A 229 8.57 5.16 -16.11
CA PHE A 229 8.86 3.94 -16.84
C PHE A 229 8.49 4.04 -18.32
N ASP A 230 9.31 3.43 -19.17
CA ASP A 230 9.04 3.33 -20.61
C ASP A 230 8.14 2.12 -20.92
N TRP A 231 6.84 2.35 -20.98
CA TRP A 231 5.87 1.31 -21.33
C TRP A 231 5.95 0.90 -22.81
N GLY A 232 6.67 1.66 -23.64
CA GLY A 232 6.92 1.37 -25.07
C GLY A 232 8.11 0.45 -25.34
N ASN A 233 8.73 -0.13 -24.30
CA ASN A 233 9.94 -0.96 -24.42
C ASN A 233 9.73 -2.37 -25.05
N GLY A 234 8.52 -2.67 -25.53
CA GLY A 234 8.16 -3.92 -26.19
C GLY A 234 7.67 -5.04 -25.27
N LYS A 235 7.71 -4.86 -23.93
CA LYS A 235 7.23 -5.86 -22.98
C LYS A 235 5.76 -5.70 -22.59
N TYR A 236 5.15 -4.55 -22.85
CA TYR A 236 3.81 -4.20 -22.36
C TYR A 236 2.87 -3.83 -23.52
N PRO A 237 2.47 -4.80 -24.37
CA PRO A 237 1.62 -4.54 -25.52
C PRO A 237 0.27 -3.91 -25.13
N MET A 238 -0.30 -4.31 -24.00
CA MET A 238 -1.55 -3.72 -23.48
C MET A 238 -1.49 -2.20 -23.28
N LEU A 239 -0.30 -1.63 -23.05
CA LEU A 239 -0.10 -0.19 -22.86
C LEU A 239 0.39 0.49 -24.14
N SER A 240 1.20 -0.21 -24.95
CA SER A 240 1.94 0.37 -26.09
C SER A 240 1.37 0.03 -27.46
N GLU A 241 0.38 -0.85 -27.55
CA GLU A 241 -0.32 -1.18 -28.79
C GLU A 241 -1.74 -0.61 -28.82
N SER A 242 -2.42 -0.75 -29.96
CA SER A 242 -3.79 -0.28 -30.14
C SER A 242 -4.77 -1.12 -29.34
N SER A 243 -5.54 -0.50 -28.44
CA SER A 243 -6.61 -1.17 -27.68
C SER A 243 -7.88 -1.31 -28.54
N GLU A 244 -8.34 -2.53 -28.75
CA GLU A 244 -9.63 -2.79 -29.42
C GLU A 244 -10.81 -2.26 -28.60
N GLY A 245 -10.73 -2.33 -27.27
CA GLY A 245 -11.75 -1.82 -26.34
C GLY A 245 -11.93 -0.30 -26.37
N TYR A 246 -10.96 0.43 -26.93
CA TYR A 246 -10.96 1.87 -27.10
C TYR A 246 -10.73 2.31 -28.57
N HIS A 247 -11.31 1.60 -29.52
CA HIS A 247 -11.31 1.99 -30.94
C HIS A 247 -9.90 2.25 -31.50
N GLY A 248 -8.90 1.47 -31.08
CA GLY A 248 -7.52 1.61 -31.53
C GLY A 248 -6.69 2.62 -30.76
N PHE A 249 -7.17 3.13 -29.63
CA PHE A 249 -6.41 4.06 -28.78
C PHE A 249 -5.13 3.39 -28.23
N ASN A 250 -4.01 4.08 -28.36
CA ASN A 250 -2.73 3.63 -27.82
C ASN A 250 -2.38 4.46 -26.58
N PHE A 251 -2.51 3.85 -25.40
CA PHE A 251 -2.36 4.56 -24.12
C PHE A 251 -0.98 5.19 -23.96
N TRP A 252 0.10 4.48 -24.29
CA TRP A 252 1.45 5.02 -24.18
C TRP A 252 1.70 6.21 -25.11
N LYS A 253 1.29 6.08 -26.36
CA LYS A 253 1.48 7.15 -27.35
C LYS A 253 0.68 8.40 -27.04
N GLU A 254 -0.57 8.24 -26.58
CA GLU A 254 -1.50 9.36 -26.38
C GLU A 254 -1.40 9.98 -24.97
N CYS A 255 -1.10 9.17 -23.94
CA CYS A 255 -1.08 9.62 -22.54
C CYS A 255 0.32 9.76 -21.95
N GLY A 256 1.36 9.19 -22.56
CA GLY A 256 2.74 9.30 -22.09
C GLY A 256 2.88 8.86 -20.62
N LYS A 257 3.34 9.76 -19.77
CA LYS A 257 3.64 9.49 -18.36
C LYS A 257 2.44 9.06 -17.50
N THR A 258 1.22 9.25 -17.98
CA THR A 258 -0.01 8.83 -17.27
C THR A 258 -0.67 7.62 -17.91
N ALA A 259 -0.01 6.98 -18.87
CA ALA A 259 -0.56 5.86 -19.63
C ALA A 259 -1.02 4.71 -18.75
N PHE A 260 -0.21 4.36 -17.72
CA PHE A 260 -0.54 3.28 -16.81
C PHE A 260 -1.80 3.59 -15.99
N ALA A 261 -1.87 4.78 -15.38
CA ALA A 261 -3.04 5.20 -14.61
C ALA A 261 -4.29 5.33 -15.49
N THR A 262 -4.14 5.90 -16.70
CA THR A 262 -5.27 6.07 -17.63
C THR A 262 -5.83 4.71 -18.05
N ARG A 263 -5.01 3.75 -18.45
CA ARG A 263 -5.48 2.42 -18.81
C ARG A 263 -6.07 1.68 -17.62
N THR A 264 -5.45 1.77 -16.43
CA THR A 264 -6.00 1.20 -15.19
C THR A 264 -7.43 1.70 -14.93
N ARG A 265 -7.69 2.98 -15.16
CA ARG A 265 -9.04 3.59 -15.02
C ARG A 265 -9.99 3.13 -16.12
N CYS A 266 -9.55 3.21 -17.36
CA CYS A 266 -10.41 3.02 -18.53
C CYS A 266 -10.79 1.56 -18.79
N GLU A 267 -9.87 0.63 -18.56
CA GLU A 267 -10.12 -0.81 -18.78
C GLU A 267 -10.21 -1.55 -17.43
N GLY A 268 -9.26 -1.37 -16.53
CA GLY A 268 -9.25 -2.07 -15.26
C GLY A 268 -10.44 -1.70 -14.36
N LEU A 269 -10.52 -0.44 -13.95
CA LEU A 269 -11.57 0.02 -13.02
C LEU A 269 -12.95 -0.02 -13.64
N ARG A 270 -13.08 0.38 -14.91
CA ARG A 270 -14.36 0.39 -15.63
C ARG A 270 -14.94 -1.02 -15.75
N ASP A 271 -14.14 -2.00 -16.18
CA ASP A 271 -14.62 -3.31 -16.61
C ASP A 271 -14.69 -4.32 -15.46
N ILE A 272 -13.74 -4.28 -14.52
CA ILE A 272 -13.71 -5.14 -13.33
C ILE A 272 -14.58 -4.57 -12.21
N GLY A 273 -14.64 -3.24 -12.08
CA GLY A 273 -15.63 -2.53 -11.27
C GLY A 273 -15.32 -2.25 -9.80
N PRO A 274 -14.12 -2.48 -9.22
CA PRO A 274 -13.87 -2.28 -7.80
C PRO A 274 -13.64 -0.80 -7.45
N CYS A 275 -14.58 0.06 -7.82
CA CYS A 275 -14.53 1.50 -7.56
C CYS A 275 -14.77 1.83 -6.09
N ILE A 276 -14.13 2.89 -5.62
CA ILE A 276 -14.36 3.42 -4.28
C ILE A 276 -15.66 4.24 -4.21
N SER A 277 -16.34 4.22 -3.07
CA SER A 277 -17.45 5.13 -2.79
C SER A 277 -16.93 6.57 -2.60
N PRO A 278 -17.60 7.61 -3.14
CA PRO A 278 -17.25 9.01 -2.87
C PRO A 278 -17.22 9.35 -1.38
N PHE A 279 -18.10 8.76 -0.59
CA PHE A 279 -18.10 8.93 0.87
C PHE A 279 -16.82 8.35 1.51
N ASN A 280 -16.38 7.17 1.09
CA ASN A 280 -15.11 6.61 1.59
C ASN A 280 -13.92 7.46 1.12
N ALA A 281 -13.91 7.93 -0.13
CA ALA A 281 -12.86 8.81 -0.63
C ALA A 281 -12.79 10.12 0.18
N PHE A 282 -13.92 10.68 0.57
CA PHE A 282 -13.99 11.84 1.46
C PHE A 282 -13.38 11.55 2.84
N LEU A 283 -13.75 10.44 3.48
CA LEU A 283 -13.18 10.05 4.79
C LEU A 283 -11.67 9.77 4.72
N LEU A 284 -11.20 9.16 3.64
CA LEU A 284 -9.77 8.93 3.42
C LEU A 284 -9.03 10.26 3.17
N THR A 285 -9.65 11.19 2.48
CA THR A 285 -9.09 12.56 2.29
C THR A 285 -8.96 13.31 3.61
N GLN A 286 -9.96 13.20 4.50
CA GLN A 286 -9.86 13.73 5.86
C GLN A 286 -8.75 13.04 6.67
N GLY A 287 -8.60 11.73 6.53
CA GLY A 287 -7.51 10.98 7.13
C GLY A 287 -6.14 11.49 6.70
N LEU A 288 -5.96 11.84 5.42
CA LEU A 288 -4.73 12.42 4.89
C LEU A 288 -4.37 13.75 5.56
N GLU A 289 -5.35 14.60 5.87
CA GLU A 289 -5.10 15.94 6.43
C GLU A 289 -4.34 15.93 7.77
N THR A 290 -4.42 14.83 8.51
CA THR A 290 -3.70 14.63 9.79
C THR A 290 -2.67 13.50 9.75
N LEU A 291 -2.35 13.00 8.57
CA LEU A 291 -1.52 11.80 8.39
C LEU A 291 -0.18 11.92 9.09
N SER A 292 0.58 12.97 8.81
CA SER A 292 1.93 13.18 9.37
C SER A 292 1.93 13.22 10.89
N LEU A 293 0.92 13.87 11.49
CA LEU A 293 0.80 13.99 12.95
C LEU A 293 0.51 12.65 13.60
N ARG A 294 -0.41 11.87 13.04
CA ARG A 294 -0.77 10.55 13.57
C ARG A 294 0.37 9.54 13.38
N VAL A 295 0.94 9.49 12.19
CA VAL A 295 2.01 8.55 11.89
C VAL A 295 3.25 8.85 12.71
N GLN A 296 3.64 10.12 12.88
CA GLN A 296 4.79 10.47 13.70
C GLN A 296 4.59 10.01 15.15
N ARG A 297 3.43 10.27 15.75
CA ARG A 297 3.14 9.82 17.12
C ARG A 297 3.16 8.29 17.23
N SER A 298 2.57 7.59 16.26
CA SER A 298 2.58 6.12 16.21
C SER A 298 4.00 5.55 16.10
N VAL A 299 4.85 6.17 15.28
CA VAL A 299 6.26 5.78 15.09
C VAL A 299 7.08 6.01 16.36
N ASP A 300 6.90 7.16 17.01
CA ASP A 300 7.58 7.49 18.28
C ASP A 300 7.19 6.48 19.36
N ASN A 301 5.91 6.15 19.47
CA ASN A 301 5.41 5.13 20.36
C ASN A 301 5.99 3.74 20.02
N ALA A 302 6.08 3.40 18.74
CA ALA A 302 6.62 2.11 18.30
C ALA A 302 8.10 1.94 18.69
N LEU A 303 8.92 2.96 18.49
CA LEU A 303 10.33 2.92 18.91
C LEU A 303 10.44 2.77 20.43
N ALA A 304 9.71 3.59 21.18
CA ALA A 304 9.75 3.57 22.64
C ALA A 304 9.26 2.25 23.26
N VAL A 305 8.27 1.60 22.63
CA VAL A 305 7.80 0.26 23.03
C VAL A 305 8.79 -0.81 22.62
N ALA A 306 9.37 -0.73 21.39
CA ALA A 306 10.35 -1.71 20.91
C ALA A 306 11.58 -1.75 21.82
N GLU A 307 12.15 -0.59 22.16
CA GLU A 307 13.30 -0.48 23.08
C GLU A 307 12.98 -0.99 24.49
N TRP A 308 11.77 -0.73 24.99
CA TRP A 308 11.33 -1.24 26.29
C TRP A 308 11.13 -2.76 26.27
N LEU A 309 10.50 -3.31 25.22
CA LEU A 309 10.29 -4.76 25.06
C LEU A 309 11.62 -5.51 24.88
N GLU A 310 12.60 -4.95 24.17
CA GLU A 310 13.90 -5.57 23.96
C GLU A 310 14.63 -5.83 25.29
N GLN A 311 14.39 -5.01 26.30
CA GLN A 311 14.97 -5.15 27.64
C GLN A 311 14.09 -5.92 28.63
N HIS A 312 12.86 -6.28 28.24
CA HIS A 312 11.89 -6.86 29.17
C HIS A 312 12.19 -8.35 29.42
N PRO A 313 12.25 -8.83 30.70
CA PRO A 313 12.71 -10.19 31.04
C PRO A 313 11.86 -11.31 30.47
N LYS A 314 10.58 -11.07 30.18
CA LYS A 314 9.63 -12.04 29.62
C LYS A 314 9.63 -12.08 28.06
N ILE A 315 10.40 -11.22 27.41
CA ILE A 315 10.48 -11.14 25.95
C ILE A 315 11.70 -11.89 25.45
N GLU A 316 11.51 -12.68 24.41
CA GLU A 316 12.56 -13.47 23.76
C GLU A 316 13.21 -12.69 22.62
N HIS A 317 12.39 -12.00 21.83
CA HIS A 317 12.85 -11.29 20.63
C HIS A 317 11.87 -10.17 20.27
N VAL A 318 12.38 -9.09 19.70
CA VAL A 318 11.60 -7.99 19.12
C VAL A 318 12.05 -7.79 17.67
N SER A 319 11.11 -7.81 16.71
CA SER A 319 11.37 -7.47 15.32
C SER A 319 10.83 -6.07 15.03
N TYR A 320 11.74 -5.12 14.87
CA TYR A 320 11.42 -3.73 14.52
C TYR A 320 12.65 -3.08 13.86
N PRO A 321 12.54 -2.50 12.65
CA PRO A 321 13.70 -1.99 11.92
C PRO A 321 14.34 -0.76 12.56
N GLY A 322 13.68 -0.12 13.54
CA GLY A 322 14.23 0.98 14.33
C GLY A 322 15.23 0.56 15.40
N LEU A 323 15.24 -0.69 15.84
CA LEU A 323 16.20 -1.18 16.81
C LEU A 323 17.60 -1.33 16.19
N LYS A 324 18.63 -0.92 16.93
CA LYS A 324 20.02 -1.08 16.50
C LYS A 324 20.45 -2.55 16.32
N SER A 325 19.79 -3.46 17.03
CA SER A 325 19.96 -4.91 16.93
C SER A 325 19.35 -5.51 15.66
N SER A 326 18.45 -4.79 14.98
CA SER A 326 17.82 -5.26 13.76
C SER A 326 18.82 -5.32 12.61
N LYS A 327 18.87 -6.45 11.90
CA LYS A 327 19.66 -6.60 10.68
C LYS A 327 19.25 -5.64 9.56
N TYR A 328 18.04 -5.11 9.61
CA TYR A 328 17.50 -4.15 8.64
C TYR A 328 17.68 -2.68 9.04
N HIS A 329 18.26 -2.40 10.20
CA HIS A 329 18.40 -1.03 10.70
C HIS A 329 19.12 -0.09 9.73
N ALA A 330 20.19 -0.59 9.09
CA ALA A 330 20.95 0.21 8.13
C ALA A 330 20.12 0.56 6.87
N LEU A 331 19.38 -0.42 6.32
CA LEU A 331 18.49 -0.20 5.17
C LEU A 331 17.31 0.69 5.54
N ALA A 332 16.73 0.50 6.73
CA ALA A 332 15.68 1.36 7.24
C ALA A 332 16.14 2.83 7.36
N LYS A 333 17.33 3.08 7.86
CA LYS A 333 17.92 4.43 7.89
C LYS A 333 18.18 5.03 6.51
N LYS A 334 18.44 4.18 5.51
CA LYS A 334 18.68 4.62 4.13
C LYS A 334 17.37 5.01 3.44
N TYR A 335 16.33 4.18 3.55
CA TYR A 335 15.12 4.29 2.75
C TYR A 335 13.94 4.96 3.45
N LEU A 336 13.89 4.89 4.78
CA LEU A 336 12.80 5.47 5.56
C LEU A 336 13.18 6.86 6.08
N ARG A 337 12.19 7.73 6.13
CA ARG A 337 12.26 9.08 6.72
C ARG A 337 11.27 9.17 7.88
N ASN A 338 11.42 10.11 8.78
CA ASN A 338 10.50 10.36 9.90
C ASN A 338 10.32 9.17 10.87
N GLY A 339 11.21 8.16 10.81
CA GLY A 339 11.22 6.99 11.67
C GLY A 339 11.10 5.66 10.94
N PHE A 340 10.72 4.59 11.64
CA PHE A 340 10.93 3.21 11.22
C PHE A 340 9.65 2.36 11.12
N GLY A 341 8.48 3.00 11.06
CA GLY A 341 7.17 2.34 11.04
C GLY A 341 6.46 2.35 12.40
N GLY A 342 5.14 2.18 12.38
CA GLY A 342 4.28 2.18 13.57
C GLY A 342 3.84 0.78 14.02
N VAL A 343 4.50 -0.29 13.53
CA VAL A 343 4.17 -1.68 13.87
C VAL A 343 5.44 -2.45 14.18
N LEU A 344 5.34 -3.36 15.14
CA LEU A 344 6.40 -4.29 15.51
C LEU A 344 5.83 -5.68 15.79
N THR A 345 6.68 -6.70 15.79
CA THR A 345 6.37 -7.99 16.39
C THR A 345 7.32 -8.29 17.53
N PHE A 346 6.84 -9.09 18.47
CA PHE A 346 7.69 -9.60 19.54
C PHE A 346 7.30 -11.04 19.89
N ARG A 347 8.29 -11.81 20.34
CA ARG A 347 8.10 -13.18 20.84
C ARG A 347 8.24 -13.21 22.34
N VAL A 348 7.31 -13.84 23.02
CA VAL A 348 7.35 -14.01 24.46
C VAL A 348 8.10 -15.29 24.83
N LYS A 349 8.74 -15.33 26.02
CA LYS A 349 9.38 -16.54 26.58
C LYS A 349 8.32 -17.49 27.09
N GLY A 350 7.55 -18.11 26.18
CA GLY A 350 6.44 -18.98 26.53
C GLY A 350 5.87 -19.73 25.34
N SER A 351 4.84 -20.53 25.61
CA SER A 351 4.10 -21.29 24.58
C SER A 351 3.10 -20.41 23.82
N ALA A 352 2.59 -20.92 22.70
CA ALA A 352 1.47 -20.32 21.96
C ALA A 352 0.25 -20.03 22.86
N LYS A 353 -0.08 -20.95 23.77
CA LYS A 353 -1.18 -20.79 24.72
C LYS A 353 -0.94 -19.63 25.69
N GLN A 354 0.30 -19.42 26.12
CA GLN A 354 0.65 -18.30 26.99
C GLN A 354 0.62 -16.96 26.21
N ALA A 355 1.11 -16.94 24.96
CA ALA A 355 1.01 -15.76 24.11
C ALA A 355 -0.48 -15.35 23.88
N SER A 356 -1.36 -16.33 23.62
CA SER A 356 -2.80 -16.06 23.50
C SER A 356 -3.40 -15.48 24.80
N LYS A 357 -2.98 -15.96 25.98
CA LYS A 357 -3.47 -15.40 27.25
C LYS A 357 -3.10 -13.93 27.47
N ILE A 358 -1.97 -13.46 26.94
CA ILE A 358 -1.61 -12.03 27.00
C ILE A 358 -2.67 -11.22 26.27
N VAL A 359 -3.08 -11.68 25.09
CA VAL A 359 -4.11 -11.01 24.29
C VAL A 359 -5.44 -10.91 25.03
N ASP A 360 -5.83 -11.96 25.75
CA ASP A 360 -7.09 -12.04 26.49
C ASP A 360 -7.09 -11.14 27.76
N ASN A 361 -5.93 -10.64 28.20
CA ASN A 361 -5.78 -9.85 29.41
C ASN A 361 -5.38 -8.38 29.15
N LEU A 362 -5.54 -7.90 27.93
CA LEU A 362 -5.39 -6.49 27.58
C LEU A 362 -6.61 -5.69 28.02
N GLY A 363 -6.40 -4.52 28.62
CA GLY A 363 -7.47 -3.63 29.07
C GLY A 363 -7.70 -2.43 28.14
N LEU A 364 -6.62 -1.86 27.60
CA LEU A 364 -6.62 -0.71 26.71
C LEU A 364 -6.46 -1.14 25.24
N ILE A 365 -5.47 -1.97 24.97
CA ILE A 365 -5.08 -2.38 23.64
C ILE A 365 -6.13 -3.32 23.04
N SER A 366 -6.64 -3.01 21.85
CA SER A 366 -7.70 -3.77 21.23
C SER A 366 -7.16 -4.99 20.48
N HIS A 367 -7.80 -6.15 20.69
CA HIS A 367 -7.48 -7.39 19.97
C HIS A 367 -8.26 -7.46 18.66
N LEU A 368 -7.60 -7.19 17.53
CA LEU A 368 -8.19 -7.30 16.19
C LEU A 368 -7.14 -7.32 15.07
N ALA A 369 -7.58 -7.74 13.89
CA ALA A 369 -6.75 -7.86 12.69
C ALA A 369 -6.73 -6.56 11.88
N ASN A 370 -6.06 -5.52 12.36
CA ASN A 370 -5.80 -4.30 11.61
C ASN A 370 -4.40 -3.74 11.94
N VAL A 371 -4.00 -2.65 11.26
CA VAL A 371 -2.79 -1.87 11.52
C VAL A 371 -3.04 -0.42 11.12
N GLY A 372 -2.27 0.52 11.66
CA GLY A 372 -2.32 1.94 11.27
C GLY A 372 -3.56 2.68 11.75
N ASP A 373 -4.24 2.17 12.78
CA ASP A 373 -5.34 2.85 13.47
C ASP A 373 -4.79 3.87 14.48
N ALA A 374 -5.60 4.86 14.82
CA ALA A 374 -5.31 5.80 15.90
C ALA A 374 -5.26 5.11 17.28
N LYS A 375 -5.85 3.94 17.41
CA LYS A 375 -5.82 3.10 18.60
C LYS A 375 -4.76 2.02 18.49
N THR A 376 -4.11 1.67 19.59
CA THR A 376 -3.15 0.57 19.66
C THR A 376 -3.87 -0.78 19.54
N LEU A 377 -3.36 -1.64 18.67
CA LEU A 377 -3.95 -2.93 18.32
C LEU A 377 -2.93 -4.05 18.48
N LEU A 378 -3.36 -5.17 19.01
CA LEU A 378 -2.52 -6.37 19.15
C LEU A 378 -3.23 -7.60 18.58
N ILE A 379 -2.47 -8.49 17.97
CA ILE A 379 -2.98 -9.76 17.44
C ILE A 379 -1.95 -10.88 17.64
N HIS A 380 -2.45 -12.11 17.78
CA HIS A 380 -1.65 -13.35 17.77
C HIS A 380 -1.73 -13.99 16.38
N PRO A 381 -0.76 -13.77 15.46
CA PRO A 381 -0.87 -14.16 14.06
C PRO A 381 -1.09 -15.65 13.84
N ALA A 382 -0.40 -16.50 14.61
CA ALA A 382 -0.48 -17.96 14.44
C ALA A 382 -1.88 -18.53 14.63
N SER A 383 -2.70 -17.95 15.53
CA SER A 383 -4.08 -18.41 15.75
C SER A 383 -5.14 -17.64 14.96
N THR A 384 -4.76 -16.63 14.17
CA THR A 384 -5.69 -15.74 13.50
C THR A 384 -5.35 -15.54 12.02
N THR A 385 -4.54 -14.54 11.68
CA THR A 385 -4.25 -14.16 10.29
C THR A 385 -3.48 -15.21 9.49
N HIS A 386 -2.82 -16.15 10.16
CA HIS A 386 -2.03 -17.22 9.55
C HIS A 386 -2.46 -18.63 9.99
N ALA A 387 -3.64 -18.75 10.61
CA ALA A 387 -4.15 -20.02 11.13
C ALA A 387 -4.37 -21.10 10.05
N GLN A 388 -4.40 -20.72 8.78
CA GLN A 388 -4.59 -21.62 7.63
C GLN A 388 -3.27 -22.21 7.12
N LEU A 389 -2.12 -21.71 7.58
CA LEU A 389 -0.79 -22.15 7.15
C LEU A 389 -0.35 -23.36 7.95
N SER A 390 0.35 -24.29 7.30
CA SER A 390 1.04 -25.40 7.96
C SER A 390 2.21 -24.86 8.81
N GLU A 391 2.72 -25.66 9.74
CA GLU A 391 3.88 -25.29 10.58
C GLU A 391 5.10 -24.91 9.72
N GLN A 392 5.31 -25.58 8.59
CA GLN A 392 6.40 -25.26 7.67
C GLN A 392 6.20 -23.89 6.97
N GLU A 393 4.98 -23.61 6.55
CA GLU A 393 4.64 -22.32 5.93
C GLU A 393 4.68 -21.16 6.95
N LEU A 394 4.25 -21.42 8.20
CA LEU A 394 4.39 -20.45 9.30
C LEU A 394 5.88 -20.11 9.54
N ALA A 395 6.74 -21.12 9.64
CA ALA A 395 8.16 -20.91 9.82
C ALA A 395 8.80 -20.17 8.64
N ALA A 396 8.42 -20.50 7.41
CA ALA A 396 8.91 -19.84 6.19
C ALA A 396 8.47 -18.36 6.09
N SER A 397 7.31 -18.02 6.66
CA SER A 397 6.80 -16.65 6.72
C SER A 397 7.23 -15.88 7.98
N GLY A 398 8.08 -16.47 8.86
CA GLY A 398 8.54 -15.81 10.08
C GLY A 398 7.50 -15.74 11.20
N VAL A 399 6.43 -16.54 11.12
CA VAL A 399 5.37 -16.58 12.13
C VAL A 399 5.64 -17.71 13.12
N TYR A 400 6.10 -17.33 14.30
CA TYR A 400 6.34 -18.26 15.41
C TYR A 400 5.08 -18.43 16.27
N PRO A 401 4.91 -19.60 16.93
CA PRO A 401 3.73 -19.85 17.77
C PRO A 401 3.55 -18.88 18.94
N ASN A 402 4.64 -18.28 19.44
CA ASN A 402 4.66 -17.32 20.55
C ASN A 402 4.79 -15.87 20.08
N LEU A 403 4.54 -15.59 18.79
CA LEU A 403 4.66 -14.27 18.19
C LEU A 403 3.39 -13.45 18.42
N LEU A 404 3.57 -12.20 18.81
CA LEU A 404 2.53 -11.18 18.88
C LEU A 404 2.88 -10.01 17.94
N ARG A 405 1.89 -9.46 17.23
CA ARG A 405 2.05 -8.26 16.41
C ARG A 405 1.31 -7.10 17.02
N LEU A 406 2.02 -6.00 17.24
CA LEU A 406 1.54 -4.78 17.87
C LEU A 406 1.59 -3.62 16.87
N SER A 407 0.45 -2.99 16.62
CA SER A 407 0.33 -1.75 15.84
C SER A 407 0.06 -0.61 16.81
N LEU A 408 1.01 0.31 16.91
CA LEU A 408 0.94 1.41 17.88
C LEU A 408 0.01 2.52 17.37
N GLY A 409 -0.87 2.96 18.25
CA GLY A 409 -1.72 4.12 18.07
C GLY A 409 -1.08 5.41 18.60
N ILE A 410 -1.92 6.39 18.89
CA ILE A 410 -1.51 7.74 19.30
C ILE A 410 -1.73 8.01 20.78
N GLU A 411 -2.06 6.98 21.55
CA GLU A 411 -2.26 7.07 23.02
C GLU A 411 -0.96 7.51 23.73
N HIS A 412 -1.09 7.84 24.99
CA HIS A 412 0.08 8.14 25.83
C HIS A 412 0.94 6.88 25.96
N ILE A 413 2.24 7.02 25.81
CA ILE A 413 3.18 5.88 25.77
C ILE A 413 3.19 5.08 27.08
N ASP A 414 3.03 5.74 28.21
CA ASP A 414 3.05 5.06 29.52
C ASP A 414 1.80 4.19 29.71
N ASP A 415 0.62 4.63 29.23
CA ASP A 415 -0.61 3.84 29.29
C ASP A 415 -0.50 2.56 28.44
N ILE A 416 0.12 2.65 27.26
CA ILE A 416 0.40 1.49 26.39
C ILE A 416 1.34 0.50 27.09
N LYS A 417 2.44 1.00 27.69
CA LYS A 417 3.41 0.17 28.40
C LYS A 417 2.82 -0.47 29.64
N GLU A 418 1.98 0.26 30.38
CA GLU A 418 1.31 -0.25 31.58
C GLU A 418 0.37 -1.40 31.23
N ASP A 419 -0.50 -1.23 30.21
CA ASP A 419 -1.42 -2.28 29.75
C ASP A 419 -0.68 -3.54 29.30
N LEU A 420 0.39 -3.37 28.48
CA LEU A 420 1.25 -4.50 28.07
C LEU A 420 1.93 -5.17 29.27
N ASN A 421 2.42 -4.41 30.24
CA ASN A 421 3.11 -4.95 31.41
C ASN A 421 2.15 -5.74 32.32
N GLU A 422 0.91 -5.25 32.49
CA GLU A 422 -0.13 -5.99 33.25
C GLU A 422 -0.48 -7.29 32.51
N ALA A 423 -0.73 -7.24 31.20
CA ALA A 423 -1.03 -8.44 30.41
C ALA A 423 0.12 -9.46 30.41
N LEU A 424 1.38 -9.00 30.40
CA LEU A 424 2.56 -9.85 30.50
C LEU A 424 2.69 -10.58 31.84
N LYS A 425 2.00 -10.15 32.92
CA LYS A 425 2.01 -10.89 34.20
C LYS A 425 1.39 -12.28 34.07
N HIS A 426 0.52 -12.50 33.09
CA HIS A 426 -0.15 -13.77 32.80
C HIS A 426 0.68 -14.78 31.99
N LEU A 427 1.94 -14.42 31.67
CA LEU A 427 2.92 -15.29 31.03
C LEU A 427 3.57 -16.27 32.02
#